data_174f860b238264790566f0b7d29bf9a7
#
_entry.id   174f860b238264790566f0b7d29bf9a7
#
_cell.length_a   1.000
_cell.length_b   1.000
_cell.length_c   1.000
_cell.angle_alpha   90.00
_cell.angle_beta   90.00
_cell.angle_gamma   90.00
#
_symmetry.space_group_name_H-M   'P 1'
#
loop_
_entity.id
_entity.type
_entity.pdbx_description
1 polymer ?
#
loop_
_entity_poly.entity_id
_entity_poly.type
_entity_poly.pdbx_seq_one_letter_code
_entity_poly.pdbx_strand_id
1 'polypeptide(L)'
;MGTVTWEGVTLSAGSASSGSSPSAPATFAFRFCLNTSTVRDEQGRSRPLRELIRIAQQAGYEAIEPWTHEIEAYLSSGGTLPELRRRLEDAGLKVADLIGFAEWIVADESRRQKGLEQAKRYMDWAAQLGCPHLAAPPVGATGGTSPRDDPRHSHPVTDLLAAAERYHALVELGKPFHVVPLVEIWGFSRTLRRLGEAFFIAAESRQSQAAILPDVYHLYKGGSDFSGLPLLAPTAIGIFHFNDYPDIPRDKITDADRVFPGDGIAPLRQILKTLKTLGYSGYLSLE
;
A
#
# COMPACT_ATOMS: atom_id res chain seq x y z
N MET A 1 0.95 -43.28 -23.63
CA MET A 1 0.77 -41.84 -23.28
C MET A 1 -0.73 -41.60 -23.19
N GLY A 2 -1.26 -41.38 -22.03
CA GLY A 2 -2.68 -41.25 -21.81
C GLY A 2 -3.10 -39.79 -21.81
N THR A 3 -4.14 -39.46 -22.53
CA THR A 3 -4.82 -38.16 -22.49
C THR A 3 -5.89 -38.20 -21.41
N VAL A 4 -5.86 -37.25 -20.48
CA VAL A 4 -6.94 -37.02 -19.51
C VAL A 4 -7.74 -35.83 -19.98
N THR A 5 -9.00 -35.99 -20.27
CA THR A 5 -9.93 -34.90 -20.63
C THR A 5 -10.90 -34.69 -19.48
N TRP A 6 -11.06 -33.44 -19.06
CA TRP A 6 -12.12 -33.02 -18.15
C TRP A 6 -12.78 -31.75 -18.72
N GLU A 7 -14.08 -31.85 -18.95
CA GLU A 7 -14.99 -30.80 -19.49
C GLU A 7 -14.32 -29.58 -20.13
N GLY A 8 -13.86 -29.72 -21.37
CA GLY A 8 -13.40 -28.57 -22.18
C GLY A 8 -11.93 -28.15 -22.03
N VAL A 9 -11.15 -28.81 -21.17
CA VAL A 9 -9.70 -28.57 -21.07
C VAL A 9 -8.92 -29.76 -21.54
N THR A 10 -8.22 -29.63 -22.68
CA THR A 10 -7.30 -30.66 -23.20
C THR A 10 -5.88 -30.32 -22.80
N LEU A 11 -5.27 -31.13 -21.93
CA LEU A 11 -3.83 -31.04 -21.62
C LEU A 11 -3.10 -31.99 -22.58
N SER A 12 -2.36 -31.47 -23.55
CA SER A 12 -1.44 -32.24 -24.38
C SER A 12 -0.01 -32.07 -23.87
N ALA A 13 0.70 -33.16 -23.64
CA ALA A 13 2.14 -33.13 -23.43
C ALA A 13 2.81 -32.79 -24.78
N GLY A 14 3.13 -31.51 -24.97
CA GLY A 14 3.88 -31.05 -26.12
C GLY A 14 5.32 -31.54 -26.06
N SER A 15 5.79 -32.14 -27.16
CA SER A 15 7.22 -32.44 -27.37
C SER A 15 8.02 -31.14 -27.41
N ALA A 16 9.05 -31.03 -26.57
CA ALA A 16 9.98 -29.93 -26.60
C ALA A 16 10.68 -29.81 -27.96
N SER A 17 10.38 -28.74 -28.71
CA SER A 17 11.18 -28.32 -29.84
C SER A 17 12.37 -27.49 -29.33
N SER A 18 13.57 -27.97 -29.66
CA SER A 18 14.86 -27.33 -29.45
C SER A 18 14.95 -26.04 -30.24
N GLY A 19 15.36 -24.95 -29.60
CA GLY A 19 15.95 -23.82 -30.30
C GLY A 19 15.41 -22.43 -29.97
N SER A 20 15.63 -21.96 -28.76
CA SER A 20 15.85 -20.53 -28.51
C SER A 20 16.90 -20.40 -27.41
N SER A 21 17.98 -19.71 -27.69
CA SER A 21 19.00 -19.36 -26.69
C SER A 21 18.32 -18.68 -25.52
N PRO A 22 18.64 -19.04 -24.27
CA PRO A 22 18.08 -18.37 -23.13
C PRO A 22 18.50 -16.90 -23.20
N SER A 23 17.54 -15.99 -23.33
CA SER A 23 17.77 -14.57 -23.05
C SER A 23 18.39 -14.47 -21.67
N ALA A 24 19.44 -13.67 -21.53
CA ALA A 24 20.05 -13.41 -20.22
C ALA A 24 18.94 -13.11 -19.20
N PRO A 25 18.99 -13.70 -18.00
CA PRO A 25 17.97 -13.47 -17.01
C PRO A 25 17.87 -11.96 -16.77
N ALA A 26 16.68 -11.40 -16.99
CA ALA A 26 16.41 -10.00 -16.69
C ALA A 26 16.90 -9.76 -15.25
N THR A 27 17.81 -8.84 -15.05
CA THR A 27 18.30 -8.48 -13.73
C THR A 27 17.11 -7.96 -12.92
N PHE A 28 16.66 -8.75 -11.95
CA PHE A 28 15.61 -8.34 -11.05
C PHE A 28 16.12 -7.16 -10.23
N ALA A 29 15.49 -6.01 -10.37
CA ALA A 29 15.78 -4.83 -9.58
C ALA A 29 14.50 -4.38 -8.85
N PHE A 30 14.61 -4.07 -7.57
CA PHE A 30 13.55 -3.38 -6.85
C PHE A 30 13.49 -1.93 -7.31
N ARG A 31 12.28 -1.38 -7.34
CA ARG A 31 12.03 0.04 -7.58
C ARG A 31 11.79 0.74 -6.25
N PHE A 32 12.29 1.96 -6.13
CA PHE A 32 12.22 2.70 -4.86
C PHE A 32 11.28 3.89 -4.96
N CYS A 33 10.46 4.02 -3.93
CA CYS A 33 9.50 5.11 -3.75
C CYS A 33 9.79 5.85 -2.44
N LEU A 34 9.57 7.14 -2.42
CA LEU A 34 9.65 7.97 -1.22
C LEU A 34 8.24 8.30 -0.73
N ASN A 35 7.86 7.80 0.44
CA ASN A 35 6.69 8.33 1.15
C ASN A 35 7.04 9.72 1.68
N THR A 36 6.27 10.71 1.31
CA THR A 36 6.58 12.11 1.57
C THR A 36 6.53 12.47 3.06
N SER A 37 5.88 11.66 3.90
CA SER A 37 5.84 11.85 5.35
C SER A 37 7.21 11.73 6.03
N THR A 38 8.17 11.04 5.40
CA THR A 38 9.51 10.84 5.95
C THR A 38 10.40 12.08 5.83
N VAL A 39 10.01 13.05 5.00
CA VAL A 39 10.81 14.25 4.74
C VAL A 39 10.21 15.43 5.49
N ARG A 40 10.87 15.83 6.56
CA ARG A 40 10.44 16.90 7.45
C ARG A 40 11.44 18.07 7.47
N ASP A 41 10.99 19.26 7.86
CA ASP A 41 11.90 20.36 8.19
C ASP A 41 12.52 20.15 9.58
N GLU A 42 13.43 21.04 9.97
CA GLU A 42 14.11 20.99 11.28
C GLU A 42 13.16 21.08 12.47
N GLN A 43 11.93 21.57 12.27
CA GLN A 43 10.88 21.65 13.28
C GLN A 43 9.90 20.46 13.19
N GLY A 44 10.19 19.45 12.37
CA GLY A 44 9.35 18.24 12.19
C GLY A 44 8.08 18.46 11.37
N ARG A 45 7.94 19.60 10.66
CA ARG A 45 6.77 19.89 9.83
C ARG A 45 6.92 19.33 8.42
N SER A 46 5.81 18.99 7.77
CA SER A 46 5.80 18.61 6.37
C SER A 46 6.30 19.75 5.48
N ARG A 47 7.11 19.39 4.47
CA ARG A 47 7.58 20.34 3.46
C ARG A 47 6.54 20.51 2.35
N PRO A 48 6.56 21.64 1.64
CA PRO A 48 5.70 21.81 0.46
C PRO A 48 5.94 20.73 -0.59
N LEU A 49 4.89 20.23 -1.23
CA LEU A 49 4.97 19.12 -2.20
C LEU A 49 5.95 19.40 -3.36
N ARG A 50 6.08 20.66 -3.80
CA ARG A 50 7.07 21.07 -4.82
C ARG A 50 8.51 20.79 -4.37
N GLU A 51 8.80 20.98 -3.09
CA GLU A 51 10.11 20.71 -2.52
C GLU A 51 10.35 19.21 -2.37
N LEU A 52 9.35 18.45 -1.94
CA LEU A 52 9.38 17.00 -1.81
C LEU A 52 9.68 16.32 -3.15
N ILE A 53 9.07 16.78 -4.26
CA ILE A 53 9.35 16.32 -5.62
C ILE A 53 10.84 16.53 -5.96
N ARG A 54 11.38 17.71 -5.69
CA ARG A 54 12.79 18.01 -5.94
C ARG A 54 13.72 17.13 -5.10
N ILE A 55 13.40 16.92 -3.83
CA ILE A 55 14.19 16.07 -2.93
C ILE A 55 14.20 14.62 -3.43
N ALA A 56 13.03 14.06 -3.76
CA ALA A 56 12.91 12.70 -4.28
C ALA A 56 13.72 12.52 -5.58
N GLN A 57 13.62 13.48 -6.51
CA GLN A 57 14.40 13.48 -7.75
C GLN A 57 15.91 13.49 -7.47
N GLN A 58 16.37 14.39 -6.60
CA GLN A 58 17.79 14.52 -6.27
C GLN A 58 18.35 13.29 -5.55
N ALA A 59 17.51 12.62 -4.76
CA ALA A 59 17.86 11.39 -4.06
C ALA A 59 17.82 10.15 -4.97
N GLY A 60 17.34 10.28 -6.22
CA GLY A 60 17.32 9.18 -7.19
C GLY A 60 16.16 8.21 -7.02
N TYR A 61 15.08 8.60 -6.35
CA TYR A 61 13.86 7.81 -6.31
C TYR A 61 13.18 7.76 -7.67
N GLU A 62 12.48 6.66 -7.96
CA GLU A 62 11.71 6.47 -9.19
C GLU A 62 10.25 6.91 -9.04
N ALA A 63 9.77 6.96 -7.79
CA ALA A 63 8.41 7.35 -7.47
C ALA A 63 8.32 8.09 -6.14
N ILE A 64 7.18 8.75 -5.94
CA ILE A 64 6.76 9.30 -4.65
C ILE A 64 5.40 8.75 -4.26
N GLU A 65 5.10 8.84 -2.98
CA GLU A 65 3.85 8.49 -2.35
C GLU A 65 3.36 9.68 -1.50
N PRO A 66 2.68 10.65 -2.15
CA PRO A 66 2.25 11.87 -1.49
C PRO A 66 0.98 11.63 -0.67
N TRP A 67 0.84 12.41 0.39
CA TRP A 67 -0.35 12.41 1.21
C TRP A 67 -1.42 13.34 0.62
N THR A 68 -2.68 12.95 0.73
CA THR A 68 -3.80 13.73 0.19
C THR A 68 -3.89 15.14 0.77
N HIS A 69 -3.51 15.33 2.05
CA HIS A 69 -3.47 16.67 2.66
C HIS A 69 -2.38 17.57 2.05
N GLU A 70 -1.29 17.01 1.55
CA GLU A 70 -0.23 17.76 0.85
C GLU A 70 -0.72 18.24 -0.53
N ILE A 71 -1.51 17.37 -1.21
CA ILE A 71 -2.18 17.73 -2.46
C ILE A 71 -3.23 18.83 -2.19
N GLU A 72 -4.04 18.71 -1.13
CA GLU A 72 -4.99 19.74 -0.72
C GLU A 72 -4.30 21.10 -0.46
N ALA A 73 -3.19 21.08 0.27
CA ALA A 73 -2.40 22.28 0.52
C ALA A 73 -1.84 22.89 -0.77
N TYR A 74 -1.36 22.03 -1.70
CA TYR A 74 -0.89 22.48 -3.02
C TYR A 74 -2.00 23.16 -3.84
N LEU A 75 -3.17 22.53 -3.91
CA LEU A 75 -4.33 23.08 -4.62
C LEU A 75 -4.84 24.39 -3.98
N SER A 76 -4.90 24.43 -2.64
CA SER A 76 -5.30 25.62 -1.89
C SER A 76 -4.34 26.80 -2.06
N SER A 77 -3.07 26.53 -2.40
CA SER A 77 -2.08 27.56 -2.72
C SER A 77 -2.14 28.07 -4.16
N GLY A 78 -3.17 27.66 -4.92
CA GLY A 78 -3.37 28.06 -6.31
C GLY A 78 -2.71 27.13 -7.33
N GLY A 79 -2.18 25.99 -6.94
CA GLY A 79 -1.70 24.94 -7.83
C GLY A 79 -2.85 24.18 -8.48
N THR A 80 -2.56 23.42 -9.54
CA THR A 80 -3.53 22.55 -10.22
C THR A 80 -2.98 21.13 -10.38
N LEU A 81 -3.87 20.12 -10.47
CA LEU A 81 -3.44 18.73 -10.70
C LEU A 81 -2.69 18.53 -12.03
N PRO A 82 -3.11 19.14 -13.16
CA PRO A 82 -2.34 19.08 -14.39
C PRO A 82 -0.92 19.67 -14.27
N GLU A 83 -0.77 20.76 -13.52
CA GLU A 83 0.55 21.35 -13.25
C GLU A 83 1.39 20.42 -12.37
N LEU A 84 0.79 19.84 -11.32
CA LEU A 84 1.47 18.91 -10.45
C LEU A 84 1.95 17.68 -11.22
N ARG A 85 1.08 17.11 -12.07
CA ARG A 85 1.43 15.97 -12.94
C ARG A 85 2.62 16.29 -13.83
N ARG A 86 2.59 17.43 -14.51
CA ARG A 86 3.71 17.86 -15.36
C ARG A 86 5.01 17.98 -14.57
N ARG A 87 4.97 18.57 -13.36
CA ARG A 87 6.15 18.68 -12.48
C ARG A 87 6.74 17.32 -12.10
N LEU A 88 5.90 16.33 -11.86
CA LEU A 88 6.31 14.96 -11.59
C LEU A 88 6.94 14.33 -12.83
N GLU A 89 6.32 14.49 -14.01
CA GLU A 89 6.85 14.01 -15.28
C GLU A 89 8.20 14.65 -15.61
N ASP A 90 8.35 15.99 -15.45
CA ASP A 90 9.60 16.73 -15.64
C ASP A 90 10.71 16.26 -14.67
N ALA A 91 10.33 15.85 -13.47
CA ALA A 91 11.24 15.27 -12.48
C ALA A 91 11.58 13.78 -12.73
N GLY A 92 10.92 13.14 -13.69
CA GLY A 92 11.07 11.69 -13.95
C GLY A 92 10.43 10.80 -12.88
N LEU A 93 9.56 11.35 -12.04
CA LEU A 93 8.92 10.63 -10.93
C LEU A 93 7.52 10.13 -11.30
N LYS A 94 7.19 8.93 -10.82
CA LYS A 94 5.83 8.40 -10.81
C LYS A 94 5.18 8.66 -9.45
N VAL A 95 3.85 8.65 -9.41
CA VAL A 95 3.10 8.53 -8.16
C VAL A 95 2.73 7.07 -8.00
N ALA A 96 3.29 6.41 -6.98
CA ALA A 96 3.10 4.97 -6.77
C ALA A 96 1.79 4.67 -6.06
N ASP A 97 1.42 5.48 -5.10
CA ASP A 97 0.21 5.42 -4.30
C ASP A 97 -0.14 6.82 -3.77
N LEU A 98 -1.38 7.05 -3.36
CA LEU A 98 -1.78 8.19 -2.55
C LEU A 98 -2.12 7.74 -1.13
N ILE A 99 -1.56 8.40 -0.12
CA ILE A 99 -1.94 8.16 1.26
C ILE A 99 -3.13 9.05 1.62
N GLY A 100 -4.29 8.42 1.81
CA GLY A 100 -5.53 9.11 2.12
C GLY A 100 -6.34 8.41 3.20
N PHE A 101 -6.90 9.18 4.13
CA PHE A 101 -7.66 8.66 5.26
C PHE A 101 -9.15 8.82 5.02
N ALA A 102 -9.78 7.78 4.48
CA ALA A 102 -11.21 7.70 4.27
C ALA A 102 -11.83 6.61 5.17
N GLU A 103 -12.95 6.92 5.82
CA GLU A 103 -13.63 5.99 6.73
C GLU A 103 -14.47 4.94 5.97
N TRP A 104 -13.83 4.14 5.13
CA TRP A 104 -14.50 3.14 4.29
C TRP A 104 -14.98 1.91 5.07
N ILE A 105 -14.29 1.57 6.18
CA ILE A 105 -14.46 0.30 6.91
C ILE A 105 -15.47 0.38 8.06
N VAL A 106 -15.85 1.59 8.50
CA VAL A 106 -16.68 1.80 9.69
C VAL A 106 -18.09 1.23 9.55
N ALA A 107 -18.67 0.78 10.67
CA ALA A 107 -20.03 0.23 10.72
C ALA A 107 -21.11 1.29 10.51
N ASP A 108 -20.88 2.51 11.00
CA ASP A 108 -21.82 3.63 10.84
C ASP A 108 -21.98 4.00 9.36
N GLU A 109 -23.20 3.83 8.85
CA GLU A 109 -23.54 4.07 7.43
C GLU A 109 -23.27 5.51 7.00
N SER A 110 -23.67 6.48 7.82
CA SER A 110 -23.54 7.89 7.47
C SER A 110 -22.07 8.32 7.40
N ARG A 111 -21.23 7.84 8.34
CA ARG A 111 -19.78 8.06 8.32
C ARG A 111 -19.14 7.37 7.11
N ARG A 112 -19.53 6.12 6.85
CA ARG A 112 -18.99 5.36 5.73
C ARG A 112 -19.33 6.02 4.39
N GLN A 113 -20.55 6.52 4.19
CA GLN A 113 -20.90 7.24 2.95
C GLN A 113 -20.05 8.49 2.75
N LYS A 114 -19.80 9.28 3.80
CA LYS A 114 -18.87 10.42 3.73
C LYS A 114 -17.44 9.97 3.42
N GLY A 115 -17.01 8.85 4.01
CA GLY A 115 -15.72 8.25 3.71
C GLY A 115 -15.60 7.82 2.25
N LEU A 116 -16.63 7.20 1.69
CA LEU A 116 -16.65 6.81 0.27
C LEU A 116 -16.65 8.03 -0.68
N GLU A 117 -17.36 9.09 -0.36
CA GLU A 117 -17.29 10.35 -1.12
C GLU A 117 -15.88 10.96 -1.08
N GLN A 118 -15.24 10.91 0.07
CA GLN A 118 -13.86 11.35 0.24
C GLN A 118 -12.88 10.46 -0.56
N ALA A 119 -13.02 9.13 -0.47
CA ALA A 119 -12.23 8.18 -1.25
C ALA A 119 -12.39 8.41 -2.75
N LYS A 120 -13.61 8.65 -3.23
CA LYS A 120 -13.88 8.98 -4.63
C LYS A 120 -13.12 10.21 -5.10
N ARG A 121 -13.08 11.26 -4.30
CA ARG A 121 -12.29 12.48 -4.59
C ARG A 121 -10.80 12.18 -4.68
N TYR A 122 -10.27 11.34 -3.77
CA TYR A 122 -8.86 10.95 -3.78
C TYR A 122 -8.52 10.07 -4.98
N MET A 123 -9.42 9.17 -5.38
CA MET A 123 -9.27 8.34 -6.60
C MET A 123 -9.29 9.20 -7.88
N ASP A 124 -10.11 10.25 -7.93
CA ASP A 124 -10.08 11.21 -9.02
C ASP A 124 -8.73 11.93 -9.11
N TRP A 125 -8.16 12.36 -7.98
CA TRP A 125 -6.82 12.94 -7.96
C TRP A 125 -5.75 11.94 -8.37
N ALA A 126 -5.83 10.70 -7.88
CA ALA A 126 -4.93 9.64 -8.27
C ALA A 126 -4.94 9.42 -9.78
N ALA A 127 -6.12 9.30 -10.39
CA ALA A 127 -6.28 9.15 -11.85
C ALA A 127 -5.65 10.32 -12.63
N GLN A 128 -5.91 11.56 -12.20
CA GLN A 128 -5.34 12.73 -12.84
C GLN A 128 -3.82 12.80 -12.73
N LEU A 129 -3.24 12.29 -11.65
CA LEU A 129 -1.79 12.19 -11.45
C LEU A 129 -1.16 10.95 -12.07
N GLY A 130 -1.95 10.05 -12.66
CA GLY A 130 -1.49 8.77 -13.21
C GLY A 130 -1.07 7.76 -12.14
N CYS A 131 -1.62 7.88 -10.94
CA CYS A 131 -1.38 7.01 -9.80
C CYS A 131 -2.37 5.83 -9.83
N PRO A 132 -1.90 4.57 -9.75
CA PRO A 132 -2.77 3.41 -9.84
C PRO A 132 -3.40 3.00 -8.50
N HIS A 133 -2.97 3.56 -7.37
CA HIS A 133 -3.35 3.09 -6.05
C HIS A 133 -3.82 4.20 -5.11
N LEU A 134 -4.59 3.79 -4.10
CA LEU A 134 -4.97 4.61 -2.95
C LEU A 134 -4.86 3.75 -1.70
N ALA A 135 -4.08 4.17 -0.72
CA ALA A 135 -4.02 3.50 0.58
C ALA A 135 -5.41 3.49 1.25
N ALA A 136 -5.79 2.35 1.78
CA ALA A 136 -7.07 2.11 2.44
C ALA A 136 -6.87 1.56 3.86
N PRO A 137 -6.33 2.37 4.78
CA PRO A 137 -6.15 1.99 6.18
C PRO A 137 -7.50 1.87 6.91
N PRO A 138 -7.54 1.21 8.09
CA PRO A 138 -8.76 1.02 8.87
C PRO A 138 -9.16 2.26 9.68
N VAL A 139 -9.20 3.43 9.03
CA VAL A 139 -9.56 4.70 9.67
C VAL A 139 -10.95 4.62 10.30
N GLY A 140 -11.05 5.06 11.53
CA GLY A 140 -12.30 5.04 12.30
C GLY A 140 -12.70 3.67 12.84
N ALA A 141 -11.92 2.60 12.58
CA ALA A 141 -12.15 1.24 13.08
C ALA A 141 -10.91 0.68 13.82
N THR A 142 -10.06 1.54 14.32
CA THR A 142 -8.79 1.16 14.99
C THR A 142 -8.98 0.59 16.40
N GLY A 143 -10.14 0.77 17.00
CA GLY A 143 -10.46 0.25 18.34
C GLY A 143 -9.99 1.14 19.50
N GLY A 144 -9.67 2.41 19.26
CA GLY A 144 -9.36 3.41 20.28
C GLY A 144 -8.00 3.24 20.95
N THR A 145 -7.05 2.60 20.27
CA THR A 145 -5.68 2.40 20.79
C THR A 145 -4.65 3.31 20.13
N SER A 146 -5.03 4.04 19.09
CA SER A 146 -4.17 5.02 18.44
C SER A 146 -4.14 6.34 19.21
N PRO A 147 -3.00 7.00 19.36
CA PRO A 147 -2.93 8.38 19.87
C PRO A 147 -3.74 9.38 19.01
N ARG A 148 -4.10 9.01 17.78
CA ARG A 148 -4.95 9.81 16.88
C ARG A 148 -6.44 9.56 17.09
N ASP A 149 -6.83 8.46 17.78
CA ASP A 149 -8.21 8.18 18.09
C ASP A 149 -8.64 9.00 19.30
N ASP A 150 -9.77 9.68 19.18
CA ASP A 150 -10.40 10.29 20.34
C ASP A 150 -10.83 9.15 21.30
N PRO A 151 -10.28 9.09 22.53
CA PRO A 151 -10.59 8.01 23.48
C PRO A 151 -12.09 7.92 23.82
N ARG A 152 -12.87 8.95 23.49
CA ARG A 152 -14.33 8.96 23.62
C ARG A 152 -15.05 8.15 22.56
N HIS A 153 -14.35 7.74 21.50
CA HIS A 153 -14.88 6.95 20.40
C HIS A 153 -14.17 5.58 20.36
N SER A 154 -14.47 4.71 21.34
CA SER A 154 -14.05 3.30 21.22
C SER A 154 -14.81 2.64 20.09
N HIS A 155 -14.18 2.54 18.92
CA HIS A 155 -14.80 1.84 17.81
C HIS A 155 -14.70 0.32 18.03
N PRO A 156 -15.81 -0.42 17.84
CA PRO A 156 -15.75 -1.88 17.94
C PRO A 156 -14.81 -2.45 16.88
N VAL A 157 -14.21 -3.61 17.17
CA VAL A 157 -13.49 -4.40 16.18
C VAL A 157 -14.46 -4.72 15.04
N THR A 158 -14.08 -4.40 13.83
CA THR A 158 -14.91 -4.69 12.66
C THR A 158 -14.81 -6.18 12.33
N ASP A 159 -15.95 -6.83 12.09
CA ASP A 159 -15.99 -8.18 11.54
C ASP A 159 -15.33 -8.21 10.16
N LEU A 160 -14.46 -9.20 9.91
CA LEU A 160 -13.66 -9.25 8.70
C LEU A 160 -14.48 -9.52 7.43
N LEU A 161 -15.58 -10.28 7.51
CA LEU A 161 -16.46 -10.46 6.35
C LEU A 161 -17.20 -9.18 6.02
N ALA A 162 -17.72 -8.47 7.03
CA ALA A 162 -18.32 -7.16 6.83
C ALA A 162 -17.31 -6.14 6.28
N ALA A 163 -16.05 -6.22 6.69
CA ALA A 163 -14.97 -5.41 6.12
C ALA A 163 -14.68 -5.78 4.66
N ALA A 164 -14.70 -7.06 4.30
CA ALA A 164 -14.53 -7.52 2.93
C ALA A 164 -15.64 -7.02 1.99
N GLU A 165 -16.90 -7.02 2.45
CA GLU A 165 -18.01 -6.44 1.70
C GLU A 165 -17.87 -4.92 1.49
N ARG A 166 -17.39 -4.20 2.51
CA ARG A 166 -17.13 -2.77 2.42
C ARG A 166 -15.95 -2.47 1.50
N TYR A 167 -14.92 -3.31 1.54
CA TYR A 167 -13.79 -3.21 0.64
C TYR A 167 -14.20 -3.52 -0.81
N HIS A 168 -15.09 -4.50 -1.03
CA HIS A 168 -15.70 -4.73 -2.35
C HIS A 168 -16.29 -3.43 -2.92
N ALA A 169 -17.12 -2.73 -2.14
CA ALA A 169 -17.73 -1.48 -2.57
C ALA A 169 -16.69 -0.39 -2.85
N LEU A 170 -15.61 -0.33 -2.06
CA LEU A 170 -14.51 0.62 -2.27
C LEU A 170 -13.75 0.33 -3.57
N VAL A 171 -13.50 -0.96 -3.89
CA VAL A 171 -12.88 -1.36 -5.16
C VAL A 171 -13.77 -1.02 -6.35
N GLU A 172 -15.08 -1.30 -6.26
CA GLU A 172 -16.06 -0.90 -7.31
C GLU A 172 -16.02 0.61 -7.55
N LEU A 173 -15.91 1.40 -6.49
CA LEU A 173 -15.79 2.86 -6.57
C LEU A 173 -14.53 3.30 -7.34
N GLY A 174 -13.44 2.54 -7.24
CA GLY A 174 -12.16 2.85 -7.90
C GLY A 174 -12.11 2.50 -9.39
N LYS A 175 -12.95 1.57 -9.85
CA LYS A 175 -12.92 1.07 -11.24
C LYS A 175 -13.01 2.16 -12.31
N PRO A 176 -13.95 3.13 -12.22
CA PRO A 176 -14.04 4.21 -13.23
C PRO A 176 -12.79 5.09 -13.31
N PHE A 177 -12.00 5.12 -12.24
CA PHE A 177 -10.75 5.90 -12.14
C PHE A 177 -9.52 5.08 -12.49
N HIS A 178 -9.65 3.76 -12.68
CA HIS A 178 -8.54 2.81 -12.81
C HIS A 178 -7.59 2.85 -11.60
N VAL A 179 -8.14 3.07 -10.40
CA VAL A 179 -7.41 3.14 -9.13
C VAL A 179 -7.84 1.99 -8.23
N VAL A 180 -6.88 1.24 -7.72
CA VAL A 180 -7.10 0.15 -6.79
C VAL A 180 -6.83 0.64 -5.37
N PRO A 181 -7.84 0.62 -4.47
CA PRO A 181 -7.57 0.84 -3.06
C PRO A 181 -6.79 -0.35 -2.48
N LEU A 182 -5.72 -0.08 -1.73
CA LEU A 182 -4.88 -1.10 -1.12
C LEU A 182 -5.25 -1.26 0.35
N VAL A 183 -5.63 -2.47 0.78
CA VAL A 183 -5.91 -2.74 2.20
C VAL A 183 -4.62 -2.58 3.00
N GLU A 184 -4.52 -1.50 3.76
CA GLU A 184 -3.33 -1.16 4.53
C GLU A 184 -3.37 -1.81 5.92
N ILE A 185 -2.22 -2.30 6.35
CA ILE A 185 -2.04 -2.92 7.66
C ILE A 185 -1.58 -1.87 8.66
N TRP A 186 -2.38 -1.64 9.73
CA TRP A 186 -2.01 -0.77 10.84
C TRP A 186 -1.77 -1.58 12.12
N GLY A 187 -0.51 -1.79 12.48
CA GLY A 187 -0.11 -2.67 13.57
C GLY A 187 -0.62 -2.26 14.96
N PHE A 188 -0.93 -1.00 15.18
CA PHE A 188 -1.55 -0.50 16.42
C PHE A 188 -3.08 -0.65 16.44
N SER A 189 -3.71 -0.91 15.30
CA SER A 189 -5.16 -1.09 15.22
C SER A 189 -5.61 -2.43 15.81
N ARG A 190 -6.88 -2.51 16.20
CA ARG A 190 -7.52 -3.78 16.57
C ARG A 190 -8.13 -4.49 15.37
N THR A 191 -8.34 -3.77 14.28
CA THR A 191 -8.81 -4.29 12.99
C THR A 191 -7.73 -4.04 11.94
N LEU A 192 -7.41 -5.01 11.10
CA LEU A 192 -6.35 -4.94 10.07
C LEU A 192 -4.93 -4.68 10.62
N ARG A 193 -4.59 -5.32 11.72
CA ARG A 193 -3.23 -5.26 12.27
C ARG A 193 -2.30 -6.36 11.76
N ARG A 194 -2.85 -7.40 11.14
CA ARG A 194 -2.12 -8.60 10.73
C ARG A 194 -2.19 -8.84 9.23
N LEU A 195 -1.14 -9.44 8.69
CA LEU A 195 -1.07 -9.85 7.29
C LEU A 195 -2.28 -10.70 6.86
N GLY A 196 -2.61 -11.71 7.68
CA GLY A 196 -3.73 -12.60 7.39
C GLY A 196 -5.09 -11.91 7.38
N GLU A 197 -5.31 -10.87 8.20
CA GLU A 197 -6.55 -10.09 8.22
C GLU A 197 -6.70 -9.26 6.93
N ALA A 198 -5.65 -8.57 6.50
CA ALA A 198 -5.67 -7.78 5.26
C ALA A 198 -5.83 -8.68 4.03
N PHE A 199 -5.11 -9.81 3.99
CA PHE A 199 -5.23 -10.78 2.91
C PHE A 199 -6.61 -11.43 2.87
N PHE A 200 -7.19 -11.77 4.03
CA PHE A 200 -8.56 -12.29 4.13
C PHE A 200 -9.56 -11.31 3.50
N ILE A 201 -9.50 -10.03 3.85
CA ILE A 201 -10.39 -9.00 3.30
C ILE A 201 -10.22 -8.88 1.79
N ALA A 202 -8.99 -8.86 1.29
CA ALA A 202 -8.72 -8.82 -0.14
C ALA A 202 -9.28 -10.06 -0.86
N ALA A 203 -9.07 -11.27 -0.31
CA ALA A 203 -9.53 -12.52 -0.89
C ALA A 203 -11.07 -12.63 -0.89
N GLU A 204 -11.72 -12.29 0.23
CA GLU A 204 -13.18 -12.39 0.39
C GLU A 204 -13.95 -11.25 -0.28
N SER A 205 -13.25 -10.20 -0.75
CA SER A 205 -13.88 -9.08 -1.46
C SER A 205 -14.47 -9.45 -2.82
N ARG A 206 -14.15 -10.61 -3.36
CA ARG A 206 -14.58 -11.07 -4.70
C ARG A 206 -14.14 -10.13 -5.83
N GLN A 207 -13.01 -9.44 -5.64
CA GLN A 207 -12.43 -8.51 -6.61
C GLN A 207 -11.08 -9.04 -7.09
N SER A 208 -10.95 -9.32 -8.38
CA SER A 208 -9.72 -9.89 -8.97
C SER A 208 -8.51 -8.93 -8.90
N GLN A 209 -8.76 -7.64 -8.74
CA GLN A 209 -7.73 -6.61 -8.61
C GLN A 209 -7.43 -6.23 -7.16
N ALA A 210 -8.10 -6.88 -6.18
CA ALA A 210 -7.87 -6.62 -4.77
C ALA A 210 -6.41 -6.82 -4.39
N ALA A 211 -5.85 -5.88 -3.65
CA ALA A 211 -4.46 -5.92 -3.21
C ALA A 211 -4.31 -5.30 -1.81
N ILE A 212 -3.20 -5.62 -1.19
CA ILE A 212 -2.84 -5.15 0.15
C ILE A 212 -1.60 -4.26 0.11
N LEU A 213 -1.44 -3.49 1.17
CA LEU A 213 -0.28 -2.67 1.45
C LEU A 213 0.36 -3.16 2.75
N PRO A 214 1.36 -4.06 2.68
CA PRO A 214 2.12 -4.49 3.84
C PRO A 214 3.18 -3.44 4.20
N ASP A 215 3.48 -3.33 5.49
CA ASP A 215 4.49 -2.47 6.07
C ASP A 215 5.34 -3.26 7.07
N VAL A 216 6.67 -3.09 7.03
CA VAL A 216 7.60 -3.87 7.88
C VAL A 216 7.34 -3.60 9.36
N TYR A 217 7.25 -2.33 9.78
CA TYR A 217 6.99 -1.95 11.16
C TYR A 217 5.58 -2.39 11.59
N HIS A 218 4.56 -2.12 10.79
CA HIS A 218 3.20 -2.48 11.14
C HIS A 218 2.97 -3.98 11.24
N LEU A 219 3.61 -4.79 10.43
CA LEU A 219 3.60 -6.26 10.57
C LEU A 219 4.19 -6.68 11.91
N TYR A 220 5.34 -6.12 12.30
CA TYR A 220 5.93 -6.38 13.61
C TYR A 220 5.02 -5.92 14.75
N LYS A 221 4.59 -4.66 14.74
CA LYS A 221 3.71 -4.06 15.75
C LYS A 221 2.42 -4.84 15.93
N GLY A 222 1.81 -5.26 14.84
CA GLY A 222 0.54 -6.03 14.82
C GLY A 222 0.68 -7.49 15.22
N GLY A 223 1.91 -8.00 15.32
CA GLY A 223 2.20 -9.37 15.73
C GLY A 223 2.13 -10.39 14.61
N SER A 224 2.26 -9.99 13.35
CA SER A 224 2.50 -10.90 12.24
C SER A 224 3.95 -11.32 12.20
N ASP A 225 4.17 -12.54 11.70
CA ASP A 225 5.48 -13.03 11.29
C ASP A 225 5.65 -12.88 9.78
N PHE A 226 6.87 -12.58 9.33
CA PHE A 226 7.18 -12.41 7.90
C PHE A 226 7.15 -13.72 7.11
N SER A 227 7.10 -14.88 7.78
CA SER A 227 6.95 -16.20 7.16
C SER A 227 5.61 -16.36 6.41
N GLY A 228 4.63 -15.48 6.64
CA GLY A 228 3.40 -15.45 5.90
C GLY A 228 3.52 -14.82 4.50
N LEU A 229 4.55 -14.01 4.24
CA LEU A 229 4.72 -13.33 2.95
C LEU A 229 4.80 -14.27 1.74
N PRO A 230 5.49 -15.44 1.81
CA PRO A 230 5.54 -16.39 0.69
C PRO A 230 4.19 -16.97 0.25
N LEU A 231 3.15 -16.83 1.07
CA LEU A 231 1.79 -17.29 0.74
C LEU A 231 1.04 -16.32 -0.20
N LEU A 232 1.58 -15.11 -0.41
CA LEU A 232 0.95 -14.10 -1.26
C LEU A 232 1.31 -14.32 -2.73
N ALA A 233 0.37 -14.02 -3.62
CA ALA A 233 0.72 -13.78 -5.02
C ALA A 233 1.41 -12.41 -5.17
N PRO A 234 2.35 -12.22 -6.10
CA PRO A 234 3.00 -10.92 -6.28
C PRO A 234 2.01 -9.80 -6.64
N THR A 235 0.92 -10.14 -7.33
CA THR A 235 -0.17 -9.22 -7.70
C THR A 235 -1.07 -8.83 -6.53
N ALA A 236 -1.01 -9.57 -5.42
CA ALA A 236 -1.75 -9.23 -4.20
C ALA A 236 -1.07 -8.12 -3.39
N ILE A 237 0.14 -7.69 -3.76
CA ILE A 237 0.89 -6.63 -3.09
C ILE A 237 0.95 -5.43 -4.04
N GLY A 238 0.22 -4.36 -3.74
CA GLY A 238 0.23 -3.16 -4.58
C GLY A 238 1.52 -2.34 -4.40
N ILE A 239 1.81 -1.98 -3.17
CA ILE A 239 3.05 -1.32 -2.74
C ILE A 239 3.50 -1.94 -1.42
N PHE A 240 4.79 -1.88 -1.10
CA PHE A 240 5.34 -2.41 0.14
C PHE A 240 6.06 -1.28 0.89
N HIS A 241 5.56 -0.90 2.08
CA HIS A 241 6.23 0.06 2.94
C HIS A 241 7.45 -0.58 3.60
N PHE A 242 8.60 0.00 3.32
CA PHE A 242 9.89 -0.56 3.67
C PHE A 242 10.63 0.38 4.62
N ASN A 243 10.59 0.04 5.88
CA ASN A 243 11.22 0.72 7.01
C ASN A 243 11.95 -0.32 7.88
N ASP A 244 12.38 0.08 9.06
CA ASP A 244 12.95 -0.80 10.06
C ASP A 244 12.51 -0.37 11.47
N TYR A 245 12.81 -1.18 12.47
CA TYR A 245 12.44 -0.93 13.85
C TYR A 245 13.52 -1.41 14.81
N PRO A 246 13.75 -0.68 15.94
CA PRO A 246 14.71 -1.09 16.97
C PRO A 246 14.18 -2.26 17.79
N ASP A 247 15.04 -2.85 18.64
CA ASP A 247 14.70 -3.93 19.57
C ASP A 247 13.85 -3.39 20.75
N ILE A 248 12.64 -2.98 20.43
CA ILE A 248 11.62 -2.55 21.38
C ILE A 248 10.46 -3.54 21.30
N PRO A 249 9.95 -4.07 22.44
CA PRO A 249 8.81 -4.96 22.44
C PRO A 249 7.61 -4.36 21.70
N ARG A 250 6.92 -5.21 20.91
CA ARG A 250 5.82 -4.78 20.02
C ARG A 250 4.64 -4.10 20.70
N ASP A 251 4.44 -4.36 21.99
CA ASP A 251 3.42 -3.68 22.81
C ASP A 251 3.83 -2.26 23.22
N LYS A 252 5.12 -1.95 23.20
CA LYS A 252 5.70 -0.65 23.60
C LYS A 252 6.12 0.24 22.44
N ILE A 253 6.58 -0.37 21.34
CA ILE A 253 7.06 0.37 20.18
C ILE A 253 5.94 1.25 19.58
N THR A 254 6.30 2.45 19.13
CA THR A 254 5.41 3.43 18.50
C THR A 254 5.88 3.79 17.09
N ASP A 255 5.05 4.46 16.31
CA ASP A 255 5.40 4.90 14.95
C ASP A 255 6.63 5.83 14.94
N ALA A 256 6.84 6.59 16.02
CA ALA A 256 7.99 7.48 16.17
C ALA A 256 9.32 6.76 16.39
N ASP A 257 9.28 5.47 16.72
CA ASP A 257 10.48 4.65 16.96
C ASP A 257 11.00 4.00 15.66
N ARG A 258 10.30 4.16 14.53
CA ARG A 258 10.77 3.65 13.24
C ARG A 258 12.13 4.24 12.88
N VAL A 259 12.98 3.43 12.28
CA VAL A 259 14.33 3.79 11.83
C VAL A 259 14.48 3.48 10.35
N PHE A 260 15.56 3.98 9.73
CA PHE A 260 15.84 3.68 8.33
C PHE A 260 16.13 2.19 8.12
N PRO A 261 15.82 1.65 6.93
CA PRO A 261 16.13 0.27 6.59
C PRO A 261 17.62 -0.05 6.81
N GLY A 262 17.89 -1.00 7.69
CA GLY A 262 19.24 -1.43 8.05
C GLY A 262 19.75 -0.90 9.40
N ASP A 263 19.06 0.06 10.02
CA ASP A 263 19.42 0.63 11.33
C ASP A 263 18.70 -0.09 12.49
N GLY A 264 17.82 -1.05 12.18
CA GLY A 264 17.02 -1.80 13.15
C GLY A 264 17.31 -3.30 13.15
N ILE A 265 16.31 -4.07 13.60
CA ILE A 265 16.40 -5.52 13.74
C ILE A 265 15.48 -6.30 12.81
N ALA A 266 14.74 -5.63 11.94
CA ALA A 266 13.85 -6.30 11.00
C ALA A 266 14.64 -7.27 10.08
N PRO A 267 14.09 -8.44 9.74
CA PRO A 267 14.76 -9.40 8.88
C PRO A 267 14.70 -8.98 7.39
N LEU A 268 15.13 -7.74 7.09
CA LEU A 268 14.97 -7.09 5.77
C LEU A 268 15.56 -7.94 4.64
N ARG A 269 16.71 -8.57 4.85
CA ARG A 269 17.35 -9.45 3.85
C ARG A 269 16.45 -10.63 3.48
N GLN A 270 15.76 -11.21 4.49
CA GLN A 270 14.82 -12.30 4.27
C GLN A 270 13.56 -11.80 3.53
N ILE A 271 13.02 -10.64 3.92
CA ILE A 271 11.87 -10.00 3.27
C ILE A 271 12.18 -9.75 1.79
N LEU A 272 13.30 -9.11 1.48
CA LEU A 272 13.75 -8.85 0.10
C LEU A 272 13.93 -10.15 -0.71
N LYS A 273 14.54 -11.18 -0.11
CA LYS A 273 14.66 -12.50 -0.76
C LYS A 273 13.29 -13.10 -1.08
N THR A 274 12.34 -13.00 -0.16
CA THR A 274 10.97 -13.47 -0.35
C THR A 274 10.28 -12.72 -1.47
N LEU A 275 10.28 -11.39 -1.44
CA LEU A 275 9.66 -10.55 -2.49
C LEU A 275 10.28 -10.84 -3.87
N LYS A 276 11.59 -11.01 -3.94
CA LYS A 276 12.28 -11.42 -5.18
C LYS A 276 11.83 -12.80 -5.67
N THR A 277 11.73 -13.78 -4.77
CA THR A 277 11.30 -15.14 -5.10
C THR A 277 9.84 -15.17 -5.58
N LEU A 278 8.97 -14.33 -5.01
CA LEU A 278 7.60 -14.14 -5.46
C LEU A 278 7.53 -13.46 -6.85
N GLY A 279 8.59 -12.81 -7.31
CA GLY A 279 8.56 -12.00 -8.53
C GLY A 279 7.85 -10.66 -8.35
N TYR A 280 7.82 -10.11 -7.12
CA TYR A 280 7.24 -8.81 -6.85
C TYR A 280 7.99 -7.70 -7.58
N SER A 281 7.30 -6.96 -8.43
CA SER A 281 7.86 -5.90 -9.27
C SER A 281 7.33 -4.49 -8.93
N GLY A 282 6.60 -4.37 -7.82
CA GLY A 282 6.10 -3.09 -7.31
C GLY A 282 7.20 -2.24 -6.67
N TYR A 283 6.80 -1.18 -6.00
CA TYR A 283 7.71 -0.29 -5.30
C TYR A 283 7.95 -0.72 -3.85
N LEU A 284 9.18 -0.55 -3.40
CA LEU A 284 9.52 -0.48 -1.97
C LEU A 284 9.48 1.00 -1.60
N SER A 285 8.51 1.39 -0.78
CA SER A 285 8.31 2.78 -0.37
C SER A 285 8.90 3.01 1.00
N LEU A 286 9.81 3.96 1.12
CA LEU A 286 10.38 4.36 2.40
C LEU A 286 9.32 5.14 3.19
N GLU A 287 8.86 4.60 4.31
CA GLU A 287 7.91 5.23 5.22
C GLU A 287 8.37 5.23 6.70
#